data_cfd301ef0dffdf7164fdc8ab4c5593a8
#
_entry.id   cfd301ef0dffdf7164fdc8ab4c5593a8
#
_cell.length_a   1.000
_cell.length_b   1.000
_cell.length_c   1.000
_cell.angle_alpha   90.00
_cell.angle_beta   90.00
_cell.angle_gamma   90.00
#
_symmetry.space_group_name_H-M   'P 1'
#
loop_
_entity.id
_entity.type
_entity.pdbx_description
1 polymer ?
#
loop_
_entity_poly.entity_id
_entity_poly.type
_entity_poly.pdbx_seq_one_letter_code
_entity_poly.pdbx_strand_id
1 'polypeptide(L)'
;IRQQPDLLFLDVEMPKMSGLDLWQSIRADVHADMRVVFYTAYDKYVLEALRASAFDYLLKPYLPEELDAVIERFRCVFYRNRVNMEQSMRRLLADDCKFAIQTVTGLLFLKRSDVLIFRFSDVSRCWQLYLSDRTDYKLRMSVSARDLMNMSVSFVQISQNCIVNLDYLCSIENKTLECHLYPPFDDIELIASRRYFGKVKELLEIL
;
A
#
# COMPACT_ATOMS: atom_id res chain seq x y z
N ILE A 1 0.54 22.26 18.26
CA ILE A 1 -0.79 22.51 17.70
C ILE A 1 -1.80 21.67 18.53
N ARG A 2 -2.77 22.32 19.20
CA ARG A 2 -3.74 21.61 20.07
C ARG A 2 -4.85 20.90 19.27
N GLN A 3 -5.14 21.38 18.08
CA GLN A 3 -6.13 20.79 17.15
C GLN A 3 -5.43 20.53 15.84
N GLN A 4 -5.64 19.35 15.28
CA GLN A 4 -5.14 18.98 13.95
C GLN A 4 -6.35 18.69 13.05
N PRO A 5 -6.92 19.70 12.39
CA PRO A 5 -8.05 19.51 11.48
C PRO A 5 -7.61 18.75 10.23
N ASP A 6 -8.53 18.01 9.62
CA ASP A 6 -8.27 17.33 8.36
C ASP A 6 -8.20 18.31 7.19
N LEU A 7 -8.92 19.44 7.27
CA LEU A 7 -8.94 20.49 6.27
C LEU A 7 -8.80 21.86 6.95
N LEU A 8 -7.82 22.64 6.49
CA LEU A 8 -7.54 24.00 6.98
C LEU A 8 -7.76 25.01 5.88
N PHE A 9 -8.63 26.00 6.10
CA PHE A 9 -8.72 27.19 5.27
C PHE A 9 -7.82 28.27 5.87
N LEU A 10 -6.89 28.79 5.07
CA LEU A 10 -5.86 29.72 5.53
C LEU A 10 -5.81 30.94 4.65
N ASP A 11 -6.04 32.13 5.24
CA ASP A 11 -5.83 33.37 4.51
C ASP A 11 -4.34 33.59 4.25
N VAL A 12 -4.01 34.03 3.07
CA VAL A 12 -2.62 34.38 2.71
C VAL A 12 -2.18 35.68 3.37
N GLU A 13 -3.03 36.70 3.35
CA GLU A 13 -2.70 37.97 3.96
C GLU A 13 -3.21 38.08 5.40
N MET A 14 -2.33 37.79 6.33
CA MET A 14 -2.59 37.94 7.75
C MET A 14 -1.61 38.90 8.40
N PRO A 15 -2.00 39.66 9.47
CA PRO A 15 -1.08 40.51 10.22
C PRO A 15 0.09 39.74 10.78
N LYS A 16 1.31 40.27 10.68
CA LYS A 16 2.58 39.75 11.23
C LYS A 16 3.22 38.57 10.46
N MET A 17 2.45 37.69 9.86
CA MET A 17 2.98 36.52 9.14
C MET A 17 2.00 36.13 8.02
N SER A 18 2.51 35.86 6.82
CA SER A 18 1.64 35.37 5.75
C SER A 18 1.15 33.94 6.02
N GLY A 19 -0.03 33.60 5.46
CA GLY A 19 -0.52 32.22 5.56
C GLY A 19 0.40 31.19 4.91
N LEU A 20 1.11 31.60 3.86
CA LEU A 20 2.11 30.76 3.19
C LEU A 20 3.29 30.45 4.11
N ASP A 21 3.83 31.48 4.79
CA ASP A 21 4.94 31.30 5.75
C ASP A 21 4.48 30.47 6.95
N LEU A 22 3.26 30.73 7.46
CA LEU A 22 2.68 29.92 8.54
C LEU A 22 2.58 28.46 8.13
N TRP A 23 2.02 28.18 6.95
CA TRP A 23 1.91 26.81 6.45
C TRP A 23 3.26 26.13 6.32
N GLN A 24 4.26 26.81 5.76
CA GLN A 24 5.62 26.26 5.66
C GLN A 24 6.22 25.93 7.03
N SER A 25 5.92 26.74 8.05
CA SER A 25 6.45 26.53 9.39
C SER A 25 5.80 25.35 10.14
N ILE A 26 4.52 25.04 9.86
CA ILE A 26 3.76 24.03 10.61
C ILE A 26 3.60 22.69 9.87
N ARG A 27 3.82 22.65 8.55
CA ARG A 27 3.53 21.48 7.72
C ARG A 27 4.27 20.19 8.13
N ALA A 28 5.41 20.33 8.81
CA ALA A 28 6.17 19.20 9.34
C ALA A 28 5.59 18.66 10.66
N ASP A 29 4.80 19.48 11.37
CA ASP A 29 4.26 19.16 12.70
C ASP A 29 2.77 18.75 12.67
N VAL A 30 2.17 18.75 11.48
CA VAL A 30 0.78 18.32 11.29
C VAL A 30 0.70 16.90 10.73
N HIS A 31 -0.45 16.22 10.91
CA HIS A 31 -0.60 14.87 10.39
C HIS A 31 -0.59 14.84 8.84
N ALA A 32 -0.10 13.76 8.26
CA ALA A 32 0.16 13.62 6.81
C ALA A 32 -1.09 13.80 5.92
N ASP A 33 -2.29 13.52 6.47
CA ASP A 33 -3.54 13.65 5.72
C ASP A 33 -4.18 15.03 5.78
N MET A 34 -3.63 15.95 6.60
CA MET A 34 -4.11 17.32 6.66
C MET A 34 -3.93 18.02 5.33
N ARG A 35 -4.96 18.73 4.89
CA ARG A 35 -4.96 19.51 3.65
C ARG A 35 -5.17 20.99 3.94
N VAL A 36 -4.46 21.83 3.21
CA VAL A 36 -4.60 23.29 3.29
C VAL A 36 -5.24 23.84 2.02
N VAL A 37 -6.23 24.69 2.20
CA VAL A 37 -6.85 25.50 1.15
C VAL A 37 -6.51 26.95 1.44
N PHE A 38 -5.81 27.62 0.54
CA PHE A 38 -5.55 29.03 0.70
C PHE A 38 -6.77 29.85 0.25
N TYR A 39 -7.15 30.81 1.09
CA TYR A 39 -8.35 31.62 0.92
C TYR A 39 -7.97 33.11 1.01
N THR A 40 -7.88 33.80 -0.13
CA THR A 40 -7.35 35.18 -0.18
C THR A 40 -8.05 36.04 -1.24
N ALA A 41 -7.90 37.35 -1.13
CA ALA A 41 -8.42 38.30 -2.10
C ALA A 41 -7.52 38.48 -3.34
N TYR A 42 -6.37 37.84 -3.40
CA TYR A 42 -5.35 38.13 -4.42
C TYR A 42 -4.96 36.87 -5.21
N ASP A 43 -5.11 36.97 -6.52
CA ASP A 43 -4.77 35.92 -7.49
C ASP A 43 -3.26 35.72 -7.68
N LYS A 44 -2.45 36.79 -7.40
CA LYS A 44 -0.98 36.73 -7.53
C LYS A 44 -0.32 35.61 -6.72
N TYR A 45 -0.97 35.09 -5.66
CA TYR A 45 -0.44 34.06 -4.79
C TYR A 45 -0.74 32.64 -5.26
N VAL A 46 -1.47 32.43 -6.36
CA VAL A 46 -1.82 31.09 -6.88
C VAL A 46 -0.58 30.24 -7.12
N LEU A 47 0.45 30.79 -7.75
CA LEU A 47 1.69 30.04 -8.03
C LEU A 47 2.45 29.67 -6.75
N GLU A 48 2.45 30.56 -5.76
CA GLU A 48 3.10 30.30 -4.47
C GLU A 48 2.35 29.24 -3.67
N ALA A 49 1.02 29.27 -3.67
CA ALA A 49 0.17 28.26 -3.08
C ALA A 49 0.41 26.88 -3.69
N LEU A 50 0.52 26.78 -5.03
CA LEU A 50 0.86 25.53 -5.72
C LEU A 50 2.24 25.01 -5.32
N ARG A 51 3.26 25.88 -5.23
CA ARG A 51 4.61 25.52 -4.78
C ARG A 51 4.64 25.07 -3.32
N ALA A 52 3.75 25.62 -2.50
CA ALA A 52 3.57 25.22 -1.10
C ALA A 52 2.80 23.89 -0.94
N SER A 53 2.47 23.22 -2.04
CA SER A 53 1.67 21.97 -2.07
C SER A 53 0.28 22.16 -1.44
N ALA A 54 -0.37 23.29 -1.74
CA ALA A 54 -1.76 23.52 -1.37
C ALA A 54 -2.66 22.42 -1.96
N PHE A 55 -3.66 22.03 -1.22
CA PHE A 55 -4.71 21.16 -1.73
C PHE A 55 -5.59 21.90 -2.75
N ASP A 56 -5.91 23.14 -2.44
CA ASP A 56 -6.73 23.99 -3.30
C ASP A 56 -6.51 25.48 -2.99
N TYR A 57 -7.15 26.32 -3.78
CA TYR A 57 -7.08 27.77 -3.68
C TYR A 57 -8.48 28.37 -3.91
N LEU A 58 -8.92 29.28 -3.04
CA LEU A 58 -10.23 29.93 -3.12
C LEU A 58 -10.08 31.44 -3.09
N LEU A 59 -10.62 32.15 -4.09
CA LEU A 59 -10.50 33.58 -4.23
C LEU A 59 -11.67 34.30 -3.55
N LYS A 60 -11.40 35.38 -2.80
CA LYS A 60 -12.42 36.27 -2.23
C LYS A 60 -12.85 37.31 -3.25
N PRO A 61 -14.16 37.62 -3.41
CA PRO A 61 -15.30 36.85 -2.90
C PRO A 61 -15.49 35.58 -3.69
N TYR A 62 -15.79 34.46 -3.02
CA TYR A 62 -16.07 33.18 -3.68
C TYR A 62 -17.58 32.95 -3.82
N LEU A 63 -17.94 32.15 -4.80
CA LEU A 63 -19.31 31.65 -4.95
C LEU A 63 -19.50 30.38 -4.09
N PRO A 64 -20.70 30.13 -3.54
CA PRO A 64 -20.96 28.92 -2.78
C PRO A 64 -20.57 27.64 -3.51
N GLU A 65 -20.78 27.61 -4.84
CA GLU A 65 -20.47 26.47 -5.70
C GLU A 65 -18.95 26.17 -5.77
N GLU A 66 -18.11 27.20 -5.65
CA GLU A 66 -16.65 27.04 -5.62
C GLU A 66 -16.20 26.41 -4.32
N LEU A 67 -16.77 26.82 -3.19
CA LEU A 67 -16.53 26.21 -1.89
C LEU A 67 -17.01 24.75 -1.88
N ASP A 68 -18.22 24.50 -2.38
CA ASP A 68 -18.77 23.14 -2.47
C ASP A 68 -17.87 22.24 -3.32
N ALA A 69 -17.33 22.74 -4.44
CA ALA A 69 -16.39 21.99 -5.26
C ALA A 69 -15.10 21.62 -4.53
N VAL A 70 -14.56 22.54 -3.69
CA VAL A 70 -13.39 22.27 -2.84
C VAL A 70 -13.71 21.19 -1.80
N ILE A 71 -14.85 21.31 -1.13
CA ILE A 71 -15.29 20.35 -0.10
C ILE A 71 -15.53 18.95 -0.70
N GLU A 72 -16.18 18.88 -1.87
CA GLU A 72 -16.42 17.60 -2.54
C GLU A 72 -15.11 16.94 -3.00
N ARG A 73 -14.14 17.70 -3.54
CA ARG A 73 -12.81 17.16 -3.85
C ARG A 73 -12.11 16.63 -2.60
N PHE A 74 -12.18 17.39 -1.49
CA PHE A 74 -11.60 16.94 -0.23
C PHE A 74 -12.25 15.65 0.26
N ARG A 75 -13.59 15.58 0.27
CA ARG A 75 -14.32 14.36 0.64
C ARG A 75 -13.90 13.17 -0.20
N CYS A 76 -13.84 13.32 -1.52
CA CYS A 76 -13.42 12.24 -2.42
C CYS A 76 -12.01 11.72 -2.08
N VAL A 77 -11.04 12.61 -1.85
CA VAL A 77 -9.67 12.21 -1.50
C VAL A 77 -9.60 11.59 -0.11
N PHE A 78 -10.26 12.21 0.87
CA PHE A 78 -10.25 11.78 2.26
C PHE A 78 -10.94 10.42 2.45
N TYR A 79 -12.13 10.23 1.88
CA TYR A 79 -12.82 8.95 1.94
C TYR A 79 -12.09 7.85 1.16
N ARG A 80 -11.49 8.19 0.01
CA ARG A 80 -10.70 7.22 -0.76
C ARG A 80 -9.49 6.71 0.04
N ASN A 81 -8.81 7.59 0.75
CA ASN A 81 -7.69 7.20 1.61
C ASN A 81 -8.17 6.35 2.80
N ARG A 82 -9.27 6.73 3.47
CA ARG A 82 -9.84 5.95 4.58
C ARG A 82 -10.35 4.59 4.14
N VAL A 83 -11.08 4.51 3.03
CA VAL A 83 -11.57 3.24 2.49
C VAL A 83 -10.41 2.32 2.13
N ASN A 84 -9.35 2.85 1.51
CA ASN A 84 -8.15 2.08 1.22
C ASN A 84 -7.44 1.62 2.50
N MET A 85 -7.35 2.46 3.53
CA MET A 85 -6.74 2.12 4.82
C MET A 85 -7.60 1.12 5.60
N GLU A 86 -8.92 1.31 5.66
CA GLU A 86 -9.85 0.35 6.29
C GLU A 86 -9.87 -1.00 5.56
N GLN A 87 -9.83 -0.99 4.22
CA GLN A 87 -9.71 -2.23 3.44
C GLN A 87 -8.37 -2.91 3.66
N SER A 88 -7.28 -2.16 3.78
CA SER A 88 -5.97 -2.69 4.12
C SER A 88 -5.93 -3.23 5.54
N MET A 89 -6.47 -2.50 6.52
CA MET A 89 -6.60 -3.00 7.90
C MET A 89 -7.53 -4.20 8.00
N ARG A 90 -8.67 -4.20 7.29
CA ARG A 90 -9.56 -5.38 7.23
C ARG A 90 -8.86 -6.58 6.60
N ARG A 91 -8.03 -6.37 5.58
CA ARG A 91 -7.19 -7.42 4.98
C ARG A 91 -6.12 -7.93 5.94
N LEU A 92 -5.56 -7.06 6.77
CA LEU A 92 -4.58 -7.42 7.81
C LEU A 92 -5.21 -8.16 9.00
N LEU A 93 -6.44 -7.77 9.38
CA LEU A 93 -7.15 -8.33 10.54
C LEU A 93 -8.02 -9.56 10.18
N ALA A 94 -8.38 -9.73 8.91
CA ALA A 94 -9.17 -10.85 8.47
C ALA A 94 -8.28 -12.03 8.09
N ASP A 95 -7.91 -12.80 9.09
CA ASP A 95 -7.12 -14.03 8.97
C ASP A 95 -7.78 -15.08 8.04
N ASP A 96 -9.02 -14.88 7.66
CA ASP A 96 -9.85 -15.85 6.93
C ASP A 96 -10.52 -15.29 5.66
N CYS A 97 -10.04 -14.15 5.11
CA CYS A 97 -10.58 -13.61 3.87
C CYS A 97 -10.26 -14.52 2.68
N LYS A 98 -11.31 -15.02 2.04
CA LYS A 98 -11.19 -15.70 0.75
C LYS A 98 -10.84 -14.69 -0.33
N PHE A 99 -9.90 -15.05 -1.19
CA PHE A 99 -9.60 -14.33 -2.42
C PHE A 99 -9.79 -15.25 -3.63
N ALA A 100 -9.96 -14.65 -4.80
CA ALA A 100 -10.08 -15.38 -6.04
C ALA A 100 -8.83 -15.22 -6.88
N ILE A 101 -8.28 -16.32 -7.39
CA ILE A 101 -7.15 -16.33 -8.31
C ILE A 101 -7.54 -16.94 -9.64
N GLN A 102 -7.10 -16.33 -10.74
CA GLN A 102 -7.36 -16.85 -12.07
C GLN A 102 -6.35 -17.94 -12.43
N THR A 103 -6.85 -19.15 -12.64
CA THR A 103 -6.10 -20.27 -13.17
C THR A 103 -6.33 -20.42 -14.68
N VAL A 104 -5.60 -21.31 -15.32
CA VAL A 104 -5.82 -21.66 -16.74
C VAL A 104 -7.21 -22.26 -16.96
N THR A 105 -7.74 -22.96 -15.96
CA THR A 105 -9.02 -23.68 -16.04
C THR A 105 -10.23 -22.92 -15.51
N GLY A 106 -10.01 -21.79 -14.77
CA GLY A 106 -11.12 -21.02 -14.19
C GLY A 106 -10.71 -20.13 -13.02
N LEU A 107 -11.66 -19.83 -12.14
CA LEU A 107 -11.45 -19.08 -10.90
C LEU A 107 -11.38 -20.06 -9.72
N LEU A 108 -10.34 -19.93 -8.93
CA LEU A 108 -10.14 -20.67 -7.70
C LEU A 108 -10.34 -19.71 -6.51
N PHE A 109 -11.18 -20.11 -5.55
CA PHE A 109 -11.45 -19.35 -4.33
C PHE A 109 -10.70 -19.99 -3.18
N LEU A 110 -9.81 -19.24 -2.56
CA LEU A 110 -8.86 -19.72 -1.57
C LEU A 110 -8.85 -18.82 -0.34
N LYS A 111 -8.50 -19.37 0.80
CA LYS A 111 -8.04 -18.64 1.97
C LYS A 111 -6.52 -18.42 1.88
N ARG A 112 -6.01 -17.44 2.62
CA ARG A 112 -4.56 -17.24 2.75
C ARG A 112 -3.86 -18.51 3.26
N SER A 113 -4.46 -19.17 4.24
CA SER A 113 -3.98 -20.42 4.82
C SER A 113 -3.95 -21.61 3.86
N ASP A 114 -4.67 -21.55 2.74
CA ASP A 114 -4.63 -22.63 1.76
C ASP A 114 -3.37 -22.52 0.87
N VAL A 115 -2.78 -21.33 0.76
CA VAL A 115 -1.63 -21.05 -0.12
C VAL A 115 -0.32 -21.32 0.59
N LEU A 116 0.49 -22.19 0.04
CA LEU A 116 1.83 -22.52 0.53
C LEU A 116 2.90 -21.69 -0.15
N ILE A 117 3.04 -21.84 -1.47
CA ILE A 117 4.03 -21.12 -2.29
C ILE A 117 3.51 -20.86 -3.70
N PHE A 118 4.12 -19.87 -4.36
CA PHE A 118 4.02 -19.70 -5.81
C PHE A 118 5.40 -19.89 -6.42
N ARG A 119 5.50 -20.70 -7.48
CA ARG A 119 6.74 -20.88 -8.26
C ARG A 119 6.52 -20.48 -9.71
N PHE A 120 7.43 -19.71 -10.27
CA PHE A 120 7.41 -19.40 -11.69
C PHE A 120 8.07 -20.52 -12.47
N SER A 121 7.39 -21.02 -13.49
CA SER A 121 7.89 -22.04 -14.39
C SER A 121 8.39 -21.42 -15.69
N ASP A 122 9.68 -21.52 -15.96
CA ASP A 122 10.28 -21.03 -17.20
C ASP A 122 9.78 -21.80 -18.43
N VAL A 123 9.38 -23.05 -18.25
CA VAL A 123 8.85 -23.91 -19.32
C VAL A 123 7.47 -23.45 -19.76
N SER A 124 6.56 -23.26 -18.80
CA SER A 124 5.18 -22.84 -19.08
C SER A 124 4.99 -21.32 -19.08
N ARG A 125 6.03 -20.58 -18.73
CA ARG A 125 6.05 -19.11 -18.62
C ARG A 125 4.89 -18.54 -17.80
N CYS A 126 4.51 -19.26 -16.75
CA CYS A 126 3.45 -18.84 -15.84
C CYS A 126 3.78 -19.21 -14.38
N TRP A 127 3.11 -18.55 -13.47
CA TRP A 127 3.16 -18.91 -12.07
C TRP A 127 2.36 -20.17 -11.81
N GLN A 128 2.89 -21.04 -10.97
CA GLN A 128 2.23 -22.21 -10.41
C GLN A 128 1.96 -21.95 -8.93
N LEU A 129 0.76 -22.19 -8.51
CA LEU A 129 0.30 -22.10 -7.14
C LEU A 129 0.33 -23.50 -6.51
N TYR A 130 1.00 -23.63 -5.39
CA TYR A 130 1.03 -24.86 -4.58
C TYR A 130 0.25 -24.60 -3.29
N LEU A 131 -0.70 -25.47 -2.99
CA LEU A 131 -1.54 -25.38 -1.82
C LEU A 131 -1.03 -26.23 -0.66
N SER A 132 -1.53 -25.95 0.54
CA SER A 132 -1.21 -26.68 1.76
C SER A 132 -1.72 -28.14 1.76
N ASP A 133 -2.71 -28.45 0.91
CA ASP A 133 -3.17 -29.83 0.67
C ASP A 133 -2.31 -30.59 -0.36
N ARG A 134 -1.20 -30.01 -0.80
CA ARG A 134 -0.27 -30.50 -1.84
C ARG A 134 -0.86 -30.53 -3.25
N THR A 135 -2.01 -29.92 -3.50
CA THR A 135 -2.49 -29.68 -4.86
C THR A 135 -1.80 -28.50 -5.51
N ASP A 136 -1.70 -28.48 -6.84
CA ASP A 136 -1.13 -27.37 -7.59
C ASP A 136 -2.01 -26.92 -8.74
N TYR A 137 -1.87 -25.65 -9.11
CA TYR A 137 -2.63 -25.01 -10.17
C TYR A 137 -1.74 -24.09 -11.02
N LYS A 138 -1.90 -24.14 -12.33
CA LYS A 138 -1.27 -23.20 -13.25
C LYS A 138 -2.09 -21.91 -13.32
N LEU A 139 -1.45 -20.79 -13.08
CA LEU A 139 -2.07 -19.47 -13.19
C LEU A 139 -2.03 -18.98 -14.64
N ARG A 140 -2.84 -17.98 -14.95
CA ARG A 140 -2.79 -17.34 -16.26
C ARG A 140 -1.45 -16.61 -16.45
N MET A 141 -0.95 -16.57 -17.70
CA MET A 141 0.31 -15.91 -18.04
C MET A 141 0.32 -14.40 -17.75
N SER A 142 -0.86 -13.77 -17.64
CA SER A 142 -1.01 -12.35 -17.31
C SER A 142 -0.77 -12.04 -15.82
N VAL A 143 -0.69 -13.04 -14.96
CA VAL A 143 -0.47 -12.86 -13.52
C VAL A 143 1.00 -12.56 -13.25
N SER A 144 1.28 -11.42 -12.64
CA SER A 144 2.64 -11.00 -12.26
C SER A 144 2.96 -11.33 -10.79
N ALA A 145 4.25 -11.37 -10.43
CA ALA A 145 4.68 -11.51 -9.04
C ALA A 145 4.10 -10.41 -8.14
N ARG A 146 3.97 -9.19 -8.68
CA ARG A 146 3.40 -8.06 -7.95
C ARG A 146 1.92 -8.27 -7.61
N ASP A 147 1.15 -8.83 -8.54
CA ASP A 147 -0.25 -9.14 -8.32
C ASP A 147 -0.42 -10.16 -7.19
N LEU A 148 0.44 -11.21 -7.18
CA LEU A 148 0.44 -12.23 -6.14
C LEU A 148 0.79 -11.67 -4.77
N MET A 149 1.86 -10.87 -4.67
CA MET A 149 2.24 -10.22 -3.41
C MET A 149 1.18 -9.24 -2.89
N ASN A 150 0.44 -8.58 -3.77
CA ASN A 150 -0.64 -7.67 -3.37
C ASN A 150 -1.89 -8.37 -2.81
N MET A 151 -2.00 -9.70 -2.97
CA MET A 151 -3.13 -10.47 -2.45
C MET A 151 -3.08 -10.64 -0.93
N SER A 152 -1.87 -10.70 -0.34
CA SER A 152 -1.67 -10.80 1.10
C SER A 152 -0.30 -10.25 1.50
N VAL A 153 -0.22 -9.64 2.67
CA VAL A 153 1.05 -9.21 3.29
C VAL A 153 1.95 -10.39 3.67
N SER A 154 1.36 -11.58 3.86
CA SER A 154 2.11 -12.80 4.16
C SER A 154 2.79 -13.39 2.91
N PHE A 155 2.47 -12.93 1.70
CA PHE A 155 3.09 -13.45 0.48
C PHE A 155 4.34 -12.65 0.16
N VAL A 156 5.50 -13.24 0.39
CA VAL A 156 6.79 -12.58 0.24
C VAL A 156 7.64 -13.26 -0.83
N GLN A 157 8.17 -12.46 -1.73
CA GLN A 157 9.06 -12.94 -2.78
C GLN A 157 10.46 -13.20 -2.22
N ILE A 158 10.92 -14.45 -2.26
CA ILE A 158 12.24 -14.89 -1.78
C ILE A 158 13.27 -15.04 -2.91
N SER A 159 12.80 -15.18 -4.16
CA SER A 159 13.66 -15.20 -5.36
C SER A 159 12.89 -14.67 -6.57
N GLN A 160 13.55 -14.52 -7.71
CA GLN A 160 12.87 -14.09 -8.94
C GLN A 160 11.68 -15.00 -9.29
N ASN A 161 11.79 -16.29 -8.98
CA ASN A 161 10.86 -17.33 -9.40
C ASN A 161 10.09 -17.97 -8.24
N CYS A 162 10.15 -17.40 -7.02
CA CYS A 162 9.48 -17.97 -5.87
C CYS A 162 8.92 -16.91 -4.91
N ILE A 163 7.65 -17.09 -4.54
CA ILE A 163 6.95 -16.34 -3.50
C ILE A 163 6.50 -17.37 -2.45
N VAL A 164 6.78 -17.11 -1.18
CA VAL A 164 6.40 -17.98 -0.06
C VAL A 164 5.36 -17.30 0.81
N ASN A 165 4.47 -18.09 1.38
CA ASN A 165 3.61 -17.63 2.45
C ASN A 165 4.37 -17.70 3.78
N LEU A 166 4.55 -16.55 4.44
CA LEU A 166 5.27 -16.44 5.71
C LEU A 166 4.67 -17.28 6.84
N ASP A 167 3.37 -17.57 6.77
CA ASP A 167 2.71 -18.41 7.78
C ASP A 167 3.29 -19.84 7.81
N TYR A 168 3.91 -20.29 6.73
CA TYR A 168 4.54 -21.58 6.59
C TYR A 168 6.08 -21.54 6.67
N LEU A 169 6.67 -20.33 6.65
CA LEU A 169 8.12 -20.17 6.69
C LEU A 169 8.63 -20.24 8.13
N CYS A 170 9.45 -21.24 8.42
CA CYS A 170 10.07 -21.45 9.73
C CYS A 170 11.35 -20.62 9.90
N SER A 171 12.26 -20.71 8.92
CA SER A 171 13.55 -20.01 8.98
C SER A 171 14.15 -19.79 7.59
N ILE A 172 15.07 -18.84 7.51
CA ILE A 172 15.97 -18.63 6.37
C ILE A 172 17.41 -18.57 6.90
N GLU A 173 18.27 -19.44 6.41
CA GLU A 173 19.67 -19.47 6.82
C GLU A 173 20.46 -18.30 6.22
N ASN A 174 21.23 -17.61 7.03
CA ASN A 174 21.98 -16.42 6.60
C ASN A 174 23.10 -16.73 5.58
N LYS A 175 23.71 -17.93 5.63
CA LYS A 175 24.85 -18.30 4.77
C LYS A 175 24.43 -18.96 3.48
N THR A 176 23.59 -19.98 3.58
CA THR A 176 23.12 -20.81 2.46
C THR A 176 21.95 -20.20 1.74
N LEU A 177 21.16 -19.33 2.44
CA LEU A 177 19.88 -18.77 2.02
C LEU A 177 18.79 -19.84 1.84
N GLU A 178 18.99 -21.03 2.40
CA GLU A 178 18.00 -22.07 2.45
C GLU A 178 16.82 -21.65 3.33
N CYS A 179 15.62 -21.86 2.82
CA CYS A 179 14.37 -21.51 3.49
C CYS A 179 13.71 -22.80 3.96
N HIS A 180 13.51 -22.96 5.26
CA HIS A 180 12.85 -24.10 5.87
C HIS A 180 11.40 -23.77 6.16
N LEU A 181 10.50 -24.66 5.77
CA LEU A 181 9.08 -24.56 6.09
C LEU A 181 8.74 -25.37 7.34
N TYR A 182 7.63 -25.00 7.99
CA TYR A 182 7.10 -25.80 9.09
C TYR A 182 6.59 -27.18 8.60
N PRO A 183 6.73 -28.24 9.40
CA PRO A 183 6.09 -29.51 9.07
C PRO A 183 4.58 -29.37 8.81
N PRO A 184 4.02 -30.12 7.87
CA PRO A 184 4.59 -31.24 7.12
C PRO A 184 5.26 -30.87 5.79
N PHE A 185 5.78 -29.65 5.61
CA PHE A 185 6.33 -29.12 4.35
C PHE A 185 7.86 -28.97 4.37
N ASP A 186 8.52 -29.53 5.36
CA ASP A 186 9.97 -29.53 5.56
C ASP A 186 10.74 -30.31 4.46
N ASP A 187 10.03 -31.06 3.62
CA ASP A 187 10.54 -31.74 2.44
C ASP A 187 10.69 -30.82 1.20
N ILE A 188 10.19 -29.58 1.28
CA ILE A 188 10.20 -28.65 0.16
C ILE A 188 11.46 -27.79 0.19
N GLU A 189 12.36 -28.01 -0.76
CA GLU A 189 13.56 -27.21 -0.91
C GLU A 189 13.26 -25.85 -1.53
N LEU A 190 13.61 -24.77 -0.79
CA LEU A 190 13.49 -23.39 -1.21
C LEU A 190 14.78 -22.66 -0.90
N ILE A 191 15.24 -21.84 -1.86
CA ILE A 191 16.45 -21.02 -1.72
C ILE A 191 16.08 -19.57 -2.03
N ALA A 192 16.35 -18.68 -1.09
CA ALA A 192 16.20 -17.25 -1.29
C ALA A 192 17.41 -16.69 -2.09
N SER A 193 17.21 -15.60 -2.79
CA SER A 193 18.35 -14.87 -3.34
C SER A 193 18.76 -13.72 -2.42
N ARG A 194 20.04 -13.34 -2.43
CA ARG A 194 20.59 -12.28 -1.56
C ARG A 194 19.79 -10.98 -1.63
N ARG A 195 19.39 -10.58 -2.85
CA ARG A 195 18.61 -9.37 -3.11
C ARG A 195 17.25 -9.39 -2.41
N TYR A 196 16.56 -10.52 -2.47
CA TYR A 196 15.23 -10.67 -1.90
C TYR A 196 15.28 -10.91 -0.40
N PHE A 197 16.31 -11.60 0.08
CA PHE A 197 16.52 -11.80 1.52
C PHE A 197 16.70 -10.48 2.28
N GLY A 198 17.42 -9.50 1.69
CA GLY A 198 17.50 -8.14 2.24
C GLY A 198 16.13 -7.50 2.41
N LYS A 199 15.27 -7.61 1.39
CA LYS A 199 13.89 -7.09 1.42
C LYS A 199 13.00 -7.79 2.45
N VAL A 200 13.17 -9.12 2.62
CA VAL A 200 12.42 -9.87 3.65
C VAL A 200 12.78 -9.38 5.04
N LYS A 201 14.08 -9.09 5.29
CA LYS A 201 14.54 -8.52 6.57
C LYS A 201 13.93 -7.14 6.84
N GLU A 202 13.92 -6.26 5.84
CA GLU A 202 13.31 -4.92 5.95
C GLU A 202 11.81 -4.99 6.23
N LEU A 203 11.10 -5.95 5.61
CA LEU A 203 9.65 -6.12 5.77
C LEU A 203 9.24 -6.63 7.16
N LEU A 204 10.09 -7.44 7.78
CA LEU A 204 9.80 -8.11 9.06
C LEU A 204 10.36 -7.34 10.26
N GLU A 205 10.94 -6.12 10.07
CA GLU A 205 11.57 -5.33 11.14
C GLU A 205 12.43 -6.20 12.08
N ILE A 206 13.35 -6.98 11.48
CA ILE A 206 14.16 -7.92 12.24
C ILE A 206 15.14 -7.12 13.11
N LEU A 207 14.96 -7.27 14.40
CA LEU A 207 15.82 -6.77 15.48
C LEU A 207 17.26 -7.29 15.36
#